data_30e157ba688cc3f117e2848e0f62ec6c
#
_entry.id   30e157ba688cc3f117e2848e0f62ec6c
#
_cell.length_a   1.000
_cell.length_b   1.000
_cell.length_c   1.000
_cell.angle_alpha   90.00
_cell.angle_beta   90.00
_cell.angle_gamma   90.00
#
_symmetry.space_group_name_H-M   'P 1'
#
loop_
_entity.id
_entity.type
_entity.pdbx_description
1 polymer ?
#
loop_
_entity_poly.entity_id
_entity_poly.type
_entity_poly.pdbx_seq_one_letter_code
_entity_poly.pdbx_strand_id
1 'polypeptide(L)'
;MPLRHEIESLAKTELNSPERALVRSQARAHFGFAVDAAVLLVTGGSLGAKRINDAVEGSRAVLDAAGIQVLHIVGGKSELEPIDMPNYKRLTYCDRMDLAIAAADFAISRAGSSTVSEFAAVGLPAVYVPYAVGNGEQRFNVEGLVAAGGGLMVADAEFTADWVRANLVPLVSDSRQLSKMSQAARANGIADGTERLLNLTNGVLSA
;
A
#
# COMPACT_ATOMS: atom_id res chain seq x y z
N MET A 1 -15.29 6.14 3.97
CA MET A 1 -14.44 7.29 4.36
C MET A 1 -14.12 8.08 3.10
N PRO A 2 -14.15 9.43 3.11
CA PRO A 2 -13.67 10.25 2.00
C PRO A 2 -12.19 9.97 1.71
N LEU A 3 -11.83 9.91 0.44
CA LEU A 3 -10.46 9.73 -0.02
C LEU A 3 -9.85 11.10 -0.40
N ARG A 4 -8.54 11.19 -0.46
CA ARG A 4 -7.87 12.32 -1.10
C ARG A 4 -8.25 12.37 -2.59
N HIS A 5 -8.39 13.58 -3.15
CA HIS A 5 -8.90 13.77 -4.51
C HIS A 5 -8.13 12.96 -5.57
N GLU A 6 -6.81 12.96 -5.48
CA GLU A 6 -5.93 12.23 -6.41
C GLU A 6 -6.11 10.70 -6.30
N ILE A 7 -6.31 10.21 -5.07
CA ILE A 7 -6.57 8.78 -4.82
C ILE A 7 -7.97 8.40 -5.30
N GLU A 8 -8.98 9.27 -5.08
CA GLU A 8 -10.33 9.07 -5.58
C GLU A 8 -10.35 9.00 -7.11
N SER A 9 -9.62 9.89 -7.78
CA SER A 9 -9.46 9.88 -9.24
C SER A 9 -8.83 8.59 -9.73
N LEU A 10 -7.74 8.15 -9.08
CA LEU A 10 -7.09 6.88 -9.37
C LEU A 10 -8.04 5.69 -9.13
N ALA A 11 -8.81 5.72 -8.06
CA ALA A 11 -9.79 4.69 -7.73
C ALA A 11 -10.96 4.61 -8.72
N LYS A 12 -11.27 5.64 -9.50
CA LYS A 12 -12.30 5.62 -10.54
C LYS A 12 -11.84 4.94 -11.82
N THR A 13 -10.53 4.76 -12.04
CA THR A 13 -10.04 4.02 -13.21
C THR A 13 -10.20 2.51 -13.02
N GLU A 14 -10.52 1.77 -14.08
CA GLU A 14 -10.60 0.31 -14.04
C GLU A 14 -9.20 -0.32 -13.96
N LEU A 15 -9.05 -1.41 -13.20
CA LEU A 15 -7.76 -2.04 -12.91
C LEU A 15 -6.94 -2.40 -14.16
N ASN A 16 -7.62 -2.89 -15.20
CA ASN A 16 -6.96 -3.39 -16.43
C ASN A 16 -7.16 -2.45 -17.63
N SER A 17 -7.56 -1.20 -17.38
CA SER A 17 -7.75 -0.24 -18.47
C SER A 17 -6.42 0.32 -19.01
N PRO A 18 -6.37 0.73 -20.28
CA PRO A 18 -5.22 1.45 -20.83
C PRO A 18 -4.89 2.72 -20.06
N GLU A 19 -5.90 3.43 -19.53
CA GLU A 19 -5.74 4.61 -18.70
C GLU A 19 -4.97 4.28 -17.42
N ARG A 20 -5.37 3.19 -16.70
CA ARG A 20 -4.67 2.72 -15.50
C ARG A 20 -3.22 2.34 -15.81
N ALA A 21 -2.96 1.66 -16.92
CA ALA A 21 -1.62 1.29 -17.36
C ALA A 21 -0.75 2.52 -17.63
N LEU A 22 -1.31 3.57 -18.25
CA LEU A 22 -0.62 4.84 -18.49
C LEU A 22 -0.25 5.54 -17.19
N VAL A 23 -1.21 5.67 -16.26
CA VAL A 23 -0.96 6.28 -14.93
C VAL A 23 0.13 5.52 -14.18
N ARG A 24 0.08 4.19 -14.20
CA ARG A 24 1.11 3.32 -13.59
C ARG A 24 2.49 3.55 -14.22
N SER A 25 2.58 3.62 -15.55
CA SER A 25 3.84 3.86 -16.26
C SER A 25 4.43 5.23 -15.89
N GLN A 26 3.62 6.27 -15.87
CA GLN A 26 4.03 7.62 -15.45
C GLN A 26 4.50 7.66 -14.00
N ALA A 27 3.77 6.99 -13.10
CA ALA A 27 4.13 6.88 -11.70
C ALA A 27 5.47 6.15 -11.49
N ARG A 28 5.70 5.07 -12.22
CA ARG A 28 6.98 4.35 -12.20
C ARG A 28 8.12 5.19 -12.74
N ALA A 29 7.91 5.90 -13.85
CA ALA A 29 8.89 6.83 -14.41
C ALA A 29 9.25 7.94 -13.41
N HIS A 30 8.26 8.48 -12.65
CA HIS A 30 8.49 9.49 -11.61
C HIS A 30 9.47 9.01 -10.53
N PHE A 31 9.38 7.74 -10.13
CA PHE A 31 10.30 7.16 -9.15
C PHE A 31 11.54 6.48 -9.78
N GLY A 32 11.67 6.50 -11.11
CA GLY A 32 12.78 5.86 -11.82
C GLY A 32 12.73 4.34 -11.78
N PHE A 33 11.54 3.74 -11.69
CA PHE A 33 11.32 2.30 -11.71
C PHE A 33 11.07 1.78 -13.13
N ALA A 34 11.48 0.53 -13.38
CA ALA A 34 11.18 -0.16 -14.63
C ALA A 34 9.69 -0.49 -14.75
N VAL A 35 9.18 -0.43 -15.98
CA VAL A 35 7.73 -0.65 -16.26
C VAL A 35 7.32 -2.09 -15.97
N ASP A 36 8.21 -3.06 -16.22
CA ASP A 36 7.91 -4.50 -16.16
C ASP A 36 8.34 -5.16 -14.84
N ALA A 37 9.04 -4.43 -13.95
CA ALA A 37 9.44 -4.98 -12.65
C ALA A 37 8.28 -4.96 -11.65
N ALA A 38 8.29 -5.89 -10.69
CA ALA A 38 7.41 -5.83 -9.54
C ALA A 38 7.84 -4.67 -8.61
N VAL A 39 6.88 -3.83 -8.19
CA VAL A 39 7.14 -2.68 -7.31
C VAL A 39 6.44 -2.88 -5.98
N LEU A 40 7.22 -2.86 -4.91
CA LEU A 40 6.77 -2.94 -3.52
C LEU A 40 6.77 -1.54 -2.88
N LEU A 41 5.61 -1.08 -2.45
CA LEU A 41 5.47 0.13 -1.63
C LEU A 41 5.55 -0.24 -0.14
N VAL A 42 6.42 0.43 0.60
CA VAL A 42 6.53 0.25 2.05
C VAL A 42 6.26 1.58 2.74
N THR A 43 5.30 1.62 3.67
CA THR A 43 4.99 2.83 4.44
C THR A 43 4.45 2.50 5.83
N GLY A 44 4.99 3.16 6.85
CA GLY A 44 4.52 3.08 8.23
C GLY A 44 3.61 4.24 8.65
N GLY A 45 3.22 5.10 7.68
CA GLY A 45 2.57 6.37 7.95
C GLY A 45 3.58 7.51 8.18
N SER A 46 3.09 8.74 8.43
CA SER A 46 3.91 9.96 8.51
C SER A 46 5.03 9.93 9.56
N LEU A 47 4.80 9.24 10.67
CA LEU A 47 5.80 9.09 11.74
C LEU A 47 6.76 7.92 11.51
N GLY A 48 6.40 6.99 10.61
CA GLY A 48 7.15 5.77 10.38
C GLY A 48 6.74 4.60 11.29
N ALA A 49 7.30 3.44 11.00
CA ALA A 49 7.05 2.21 11.75
C ALA A 49 8.36 1.42 11.87
N LYS A 50 9.04 1.56 13.00
CA LYS A 50 10.38 0.97 13.21
C LYS A 50 10.42 -0.51 12.86
N ARG A 51 9.46 -1.32 13.31
CA ARG A 51 9.39 -2.76 13.01
C ARG A 51 9.34 -3.04 11.50
N ILE A 52 8.49 -2.32 10.76
CA ILE A 52 8.37 -2.46 9.31
C ILE A 52 9.69 -2.05 8.65
N ASN A 53 10.25 -0.90 9.05
CA ASN A 53 11.50 -0.39 8.51
C ASN A 53 12.66 -1.37 8.72
N ASP A 54 12.82 -1.89 9.94
CA ASP A 54 13.89 -2.85 10.29
C ASP A 54 13.75 -4.16 9.49
N ALA A 55 12.54 -4.70 9.36
CA ALA A 55 12.29 -5.94 8.64
C ALA A 55 12.59 -5.80 7.14
N VAL A 56 12.16 -4.67 6.53
CA VAL A 56 12.40 -4.41 5.10
C VAL A 56 13.87 -4.12 4.85
N GLU A 57 14.54 -3.34 5.71
CA GLU A 57 15.97 -3.09 5.61
C GLU A 57 16.78 -4.39 5.68
N GLY A 58 16.46 -5.28 6.63
CA GLY A 58 17.08 -6.60 6.75
C GLY A 58 16.80 -7.54 5.58
N SER A 59 15.84 -7.18 4.71
CA SER A 59 15.44 -7.99 3.55
C SER A 59 15.93 -7.42 2.21
N ARG A 60 16.66 -6.29 2.18
CA ARG A 60 17.05 -5.61 0.94
C ARG A 60 17.73 -6.52 -0.07
N ALA A 61 18.72 -7.28 0.36
CA ALA A 61 19.48 -8.16 -0.52
C ALA A 61 18.61 -9.23 -1.20
N VAL A 62 17.63 -9.79 -0.47
CA VAL A 62 16.75 -10.82 -1.03
C VAL A 62 15.67 -10.22 -1.93
N LEU A 63 15.18 -9.02 -1.65
CA LEU A 63 14.27 -8.28 -2.52
C LEU A 63 14.95 -7.91 -3.84
N ASP A 64 16.16 -7.39 -3.78
CA ASP A 64 16.97 -7.05 -4.96
C ASP A 64 17.29 -8.29 -5.79
N ALA A 65 17.72 -9.39 -5.17
CA ALA A 65 17.99 -10.66 -5.85
C ALA A 65 16.73 -11.26 -6.54
N ALA A 66 15.55 -10.96 -6.02
CA ALA A 66 14.27 -11.34 -6.61
C ALA A 66 13.80 -10.37 -7.72
N GLY A 67 14.53 -9.30 -8.03
CA GLY A 67 14.18 -8.28 -9.00
C GLY A 67 12.99 -7.40 -8.57
N ILE A 68 12.69 -7.34 -7.27
CA ILE A 68 11.62 -6.52 -6.72
C ILE A 68 12.15 -5.11 -6.47
N GLN A 69 11.57 -4.13 -7.12
CA GLN A 69 11.86 -2.72 -6.88
C GLN A 69 11.08 -2.21 -5.67
N VAL A 70 11.72 -1.42 -4.81
CA VAL A 70 11.15 -1.01 -3.53
C VAL A 70 11.08 0.51 -3.42
N LEU A 71 9.89 1.05 -3.14
CA LEU A 71 9.70 2.40 -2.67
C LEU A 71 9.43 2.36 -1.16
N HIS A 72 10.43 2.73 -0.36
CA HIS A 72 10.38 2.66 1.10
C HIS A 72 10.24 4.07 1.72
N ILE A 73 9.05 4.38 2.21
CA ILE A 73 8.75 5.65 2.90
C ILE A 73 8.86 5.40 4.40
N VAL A 74 10.00 5.76 4.98
CA VAL A 74 10.36 5.38 6.35
C VAL A 74 9.69 6.22 7.44
N GLY A 75 9.18 7.42 7.09
CA GLY A 75 8.52 8.34 8.03
C GLY A 75 9.48 9.26 8.78
N GLY A 76 8.95 10.40 9.26
CA GLY A 76 9.74 11.51 9.82
C GLY A 76 10.48 11.23 11.13
N LYS A 77 10.16 10.15 11.85
CA LYS A 77 10.88 9.72 13.06
C LYS A 77 11.90 8.61 12.81
N SER A 78 12.11 8.21 11.58
CA SER A 78 13.11 7.19 11.23
C SER A 78 14.51 7.82 11.22
N GLU A 79 15.48 7.06 11.71
CA GLU A 79 16.91 7.39 11.65
C GLU A 79 17.57 6.88 10.36
N LEU A 80 16.79 6.21 9.49
CA LEU A 80 17.29 5.68 8.23
C LEU A 80 17.43 6.80 7.20
N GLU A 81 18.64 6.99 6.71
CA GLU A 81 18.95 8.00 5.69
C GLU A 81 18.28 7.67 4.33
N PRO A 82 17.94 8.67 3.52
CA PRO A 82 17.45 8.47 2.16
C PRO A 82 18.42 7.64 1.30
N ILE A 83 17.87 6.81 0.42
CA ILE A 83 18.63 6.04 -0.58
C ILE A 83 17.98 6.23 -1.94
N ASP A 84 18.81 6.41 -2.97
CA ASP A 84 18.39 6.43 -4.36
C ASP A 84 19.26 5.45 -5.16
N MET A 85 18.78 4.22 -5.29
CA MET A 85 19.40 3.15 -6.07
C MET A 85 18.39 2.65 -7.13
N PRO A 86 18.83 2.02 -8.22
CA PRO A 86 17.93 1.58 -9.30
C PRO A 86 16.73 0.75 -8.82
N ASN A 87 16.94 -0.16 -7.87
CA ASN A 87 15.91 -1.07 -7.37
C ASN A 87 15.41 -0.72 -5.96
N TYR A 88 15.94 0.35 -5.34
CA TYR A 88 15.57 0.70 -3.97
C TYR A 88 15.62 2.21 -3.75
N LYS A 89 14.45 2.80 -3.60
CA LYS A 89 14.25 4.21 -3.26
C LYS A 89 13.78 4.32 -1.83
N ARG A 90 14.55 4.98 -0.96
CA ARG A 90 14.15 5.29 0.41
C ARG A 90 13.92 6.77 0.56
N LEU A 91 12.71 7.13 0.97
CA LEU A 91 12.29 8.50 1.22
C LEU A 91 11.89 8.65 2.68
N THR A 92 12.21 9.79 3.29
CA THR A 92 11.68 10.15 4.62
C THR A 92 10.18 10.40 4.55
N TYR A 93 9.73 11.10 3.49
CA TYR A 93 8.33 11.46 3.27
C TYR A 93 8.02 11.44 1.76
N CYS A 94 6.76 11.26 1.43
CA CYS A 94 6.29 11.28 0.04
C CYS A 94 5.03 12.15 -0.08
N ASP A 95 5.14 13.30 -0.74
CA ASP A 95 4.01 14.19 -1.00
C ASP A 95 3.04 13.57 -2.03
N ARG A 96 3.59 12.81 -2.99
CA ARG A 96 2.84 12.20 -4.09
C ARG A 96 2.51 10.72 -3.79
N MET A 97 1.75 10.52 -2.68
CA MET A 97 1.29 9.17 -2.32
C MET A 97 0.37 8.55 -3.39
N ASP A 98 -0.33 9.37 -4.16
CA ASP A 98 -1.10 8.95 -5.33
C ASP A 98 -0.21 8.23 -6.36
N LEU A 99 0.94 8.82 -6.69
CA LEU A 99 1.92 8.19 -7.59
C LEU A 99 2.58 6.96 -6.93
N ALA A 100 2.89 7.03 -5.63
CA ALA A 100 3.46 5.88 -4.91
C ALA A 100 2.53 4.66 -4.95
N ILE A 101 1.24 4.88 -4.72
CA ILE A 101 0.19 3.86 -4.82
C ILE A 101 0.02 3.37 -6.26
N ALA A 102 0.00 4.29 -7.24
CA ALA A 102 -0.16 3.94 -8.65
C ALA A 102 1.01 3.13 -9.23
N ALA A 103 2.24 3.36 -8.74
CA ALA A 103 3.44 2.63 -9.18
C ALA A 103 3.49 1.19 -8.65
N ALA A 104 2.88 0.93 -7.48
CA ALA A 104 3.04 -0.31 -6.74
C ALA A 104 2.15 -1.46 -7.25
N ASP A 105 2.65 -2.68 -7.10
CA ASP A 105 1.91 -3.94 -7.28
C ASP A 105 1.44 -4.51 -5.96
N PHE A 106 2.18 -4.24 -4.90
CA PHE A 106 1.91 -4.71 -3.55
C PHE A 106 2.40 -3.70 -2.53
N ALA A 107 1.82 -3.70 -1.34
CA ALA A 107 2.26 -2.81 -0.28
C ALA A 107 2.51 -3.52 1.05
N ILE A 108 3.33 -2.89 1.89
CA ILE A 108 3.47 -3.18 3.32
C ILE A 108 3.10 -1.91 4.07
N SER A 109 2.20 -2.00 5.05
CA SER A 109 1.82 -0.82 5.79
C SER A 109 1.27 -1.13 7.20
N ARG A 110 1.20 -0.09 8.04
CA ARG A 110 0.30 -0.11 9.19
C ARG A 110 -1.16 -0.14 8.72
N ALA A 111 -2.05 -0.61 9.59
CA ALA A 111 -3.47 -0.77 9.28
C ALA A 111 -4.31 0.45 9.73
N GLY A 112 -3.81 1.66 9.51
CA GLY A 112 -4.58 2.88 9.73
C GLY A 112 -5.76 2.99 8.77
N SER A 113 -6.91 3.48 9.24
CA SER A 113 -8.16 3.50 8.46
C SER A 113 -8.02 4.21 7.10
N SER A 114 -7.30 5.33 7.03
CA SER A 114 -7.06 6.04 5.76
C SER A 114 -6.29 5.19 4.76
N THR A 115 -5.17 4.59 5.20
CA THR A 115 -4.32 3.76 4.32
C THR A 115 -5.07 2.54 3.81
N VAL A 116 -5.80 1.85 4.70
CA VAL A 116 -6.63 0.69 4.31
C VAL A 116 -7.68 1.09 3.29
N SER A 117 -8.40 2.20 3.54
CA SER A 117 -9.44 2.70 2.62
C SER A 117 -8.87 3.09 1.26
N GLU A 118 -7.71 3.78 1.22
CA GLU A 118 -7.04 4.18 -0.02
C GLU A 118 -6.56 2.97 -0.82
N PHE A 119 -5.86 2.03 -0.18
CA PHE A 119 -5.36 0.83 -0.85
C PHE A 119 -6.49 -0.05 -1.37
N ALA A 120 -7.53 -0.28 -0.57
CA ALA A 120 -8.69 -1.04 -1.01
C ALA A 120 -9.41 -0.36 -2.18
N ALA A 121 -9.66 0.95 -2.10
CA ALA A 121 -10.36 1.69 -3.14
C ALA A 121 -9.63 1.67 -4.49
N VAL A 122 -8.30 1.67 -4.52
CA VAL A 122 -7.53 1.56 -5.76
C VAL A 122 -7.21 0.12 -6.17
N GLY A 123 -7.51 -0.86 -5.33
CA GLY A 123 -7.21 -2.26 -5.57
C GLY A 123 -5.73 -2.60 -5.38
N LEU A 124 -5.01 -1.92 -4.49
CA LEU A 124 -3.62 -2.25 -4.12
C LEU A 124 -3.63 -3.28 -2.97
N PRO A 125 -3.27 -4.54 -3.20
CA PRO A 125 -3.19 -5.52 -2.13
C PRO A 125 -1.99 -5.24 -1.22
N ALA A 126 -2.11 -5.61 0.06
CA ALA A 126 -1.07 -5.30 1.03
C ALA A 126 -0.92 -6.36 2.13
N VAL A 127 0.26 -6.39 2.74
CA VAL A 127 0.45 -6.89 4.10
C VAL A 127 0.23 -5.74 5.07
N TYR A 128 -0.73 -5.92 5.93
CA TYR A 128 -1.02 -5.00 7.02
C TYR A 128 -0.39 -5.51 8.31
N VAL A 129 0.39 -4.65 8.94
CA VAL A 129 1.03 -4.90 10.24
C VAL A 129 0.40 -3.95 11.25
N PRO A 130 -0.71 -4.33 11.91
CA PRO A 130 -1.40 -3.46 12.85
C PRO A 130 -0.46 -3.00 13.98
N TYR A 131 -0.64 -1.77 14.44
CA TYR A 131 0.12 -1.27 15.56
C TYR A 131 -0.21 -2.06 16.83
N ALA A 132 0.83 -2.57 17.50
CA ALA A 132 0.68 -3.49 18.64
C ALA A 132 0.21 -2.81 19.94
N VAL A 133 0.30 -1.46 20.01
CA VAL A 133 -0.03 -0.68 21.20
C VAL A 133 -1.32 0.09 20.98
N GLY A 134 -2.13 0.25 22.03
CA GLY A 134 -3.42 0.92 21.98
C GLY A 134 -4.59 -0.05 22.13
N ASN A 135 -5.77 0.34 21.64
CA ASN A 135 -7.02 -0.41 21.76
C ASN A 135 -7.22 -1.52 20.70
N GLY A 136 -6.21 -1.76 19.85
CA GLY A 136 -6.28 -2.80 18.80
C GLY A 136 -7.16 -2.42 17.60
N GLU A 137 -7.61 -1.16 17.47
CA GLU A 137 -8.51 -0.68 16.41
C GLU A 137 -8.01 -1.01 15.00
N GLN A 138 -6.69 -0.99 14.78
CA GLN A 138 -6.11 -1.24 13.47
C GLN A 138 -6.42 -2.64 12.93
N ARG A 139 -6.61 -3.63 13.80
CA ARG A 139 -7.03 -4.97 13.36
C ARG A 139 -8.40 -4.94 12.71
N PHE A 140 -9.35 -4.25 13.34
CA PHE A 140 -10.72 -4.15 12.82
C PHE A 140 -10.78 -3.45 11.46
N ASN A 141 -9.88 -2.49 11.20
CA ASN A 141 -9.83 -1.79 9.91
C ASN A 141 -9.55 -2.73 8.73
N VAL A 142 -8.91 -3.87 8.93
CA VAL A 142 -8.48 -4.77 7.85
C VAL A 142 -9.16 -6.13 7.84
N GLU A 143 -9.86 -6.53 8.91
CA GLU A 143 -10.45 -7.87 9.04
C GLU A 143 -11.33 -8.24 7.83
N GLY A 144 -12.23 -7.35 7.42
CA GLY A 144 -13.11 -7.58 6.27
C GLY A 144 -12.33 -7.71 4.96
N LEU A 145 -11.32 -6.87 4.75
CA LEU A 145 -10.49 -6.89 3.55
C LEU A 145 -9.63 -8.17 3.48
N VAL A 146 -9.07 -8.60 4.60
CA VAL A 146 -8.27 -9.84 4.71
C VAL A 146 -9.16 -11.06 4.51
N ALA A 147 -10.33 -11.09 5.13
CA ALA A 147 -11.31 -12.18 4.96
C ALA A 147 -11.76 -12.33 3.49
N ALA A 148 -11.83 -11.22 2.76
CA ALA A 148 -12.14 -11.22 1.33
C ALA A 148 -10.94 -11.58 0.41
N GLY A 149 -9.74 -11.76 0.97
CA GLY A 149 -8.53 -12.07 0.21
C GLY A 149 -7.85 -10.86 -0.44
N GLY A 150 -8.24 -9.62 -0.08
CA GLY A 150 -7.66 -8.39 -0.62
C GLY A 150 -6.36 -7.96 0.07
N GLY A 151 -5.90 -8.69 1.08
CA GLY A 151 -4.67 -8.41 1.82
C GLY A 151 -4.33 -9.52 2.80
N LEU A 152 -3.21 -9.35 3.49
CA LEU A 152 -2.77 -10.21 4.59
C LEU A 152 -2.63 -9.37 5.86
N MET A 153 -2.83 -10.00 7.02
CA MET A 153 -2.53 -9.37 8.30
C MET A 153 -1.48 -10.19 9.04
N VAL A 154 -0.46 -9.49 9.53
CA VAL A 154 0.65 -10.10 10.27
C VAL A 154 0.83 -9.34 11.58
N ALA A 155 0.97 -10.05 12.70
CA ALA A 155 1.22 -9.42 13.99
C ALA A 155 2.57 -8.69 13.98
N ASP A 156 2.64 -7.54 14.68
CA ASP A 156 3.85 -6.70 14.68
C ASP A 156 5.12 -7.49 15.07
N ALA A 157 5.02 -8.34 16.09
CA ALA A 157 6.15 -9.14 16.57
C ALA A 157 6.61 -10.22 15.57
N GLU A 158 5.70 -10.68 14.71
CA GLU A 158 5.98 -11.73 13.71
C GLU A 158 6.53 -11.16 12.42
N PHE A 159 6.35 -9.85 12.17
CA PHE A 159 6.82 -9.20 10.95
C PHE A 159 8.34 -8.95 11.04
N THR A 160 9.12 -9.87 10.51
CA THR A 160 10.61 -9.88 10.54
C THR A 160 11.18 -10.00 9.14
N ALA A 161 12.49 -9.80 8.99
CA ALA A 161 13.19 -10.01 7.71
C ALA A 161 13.04 -11.46 7.21
N ASP A 162 13.03 -12.44 8.12
CA ASP A 162 12.80 -13.84 7.75
C ASP A 162 11.38 -14.08 7.27
N TRP A 163 10.39 -13.43 7.89
CA TRP A 163 9.01 -13.48 7.42
C TRP A 163 8.89 -12.90 6.00
N VAL A 164 9.51 -11.75 5.74
CA VAL A 164 9.54 -11.12 4.41
C VAL A 164 10.15 -12.08 3.37
N ARG A 165 11.29 -12.68 3.69
CA ARG A 165 11.96 -13.64 2.80
C ARG A 165 11.09 -14.85 2.49
N ALA A 166 10.48 -15.43 3.51
CA ALA A 166 9.73 -16.70 3.38
C ALA A 166 8.36 -16.51 2.73
N ASN A 167 7.68 -15.39 2.95
CA ASN A 167 6.28 -15.21 2.58
C ASN A 167 6.06 -14.11 1.53
N LEU A 168 6.71 -12.95 1.67
CA LEU A 168 6.46 -11.81 0.80
C LEU A 168 7.11 -11.98 -0.57
N VAL A 169 8.37 -12.42 -0.61
CA VAL A 169 9.12 -12.56 -1.87
C VAL A 169 8.42 -13.52 -2.84
N PRO A 170 7.99 -14.73 -2.45
CA PRO A 170 7.23 -15.60 -3.33
C PRO A 170 5.89 -14.99 -3.77
N LEU A 171 5.20 -14.29 -2.85
CA LEU A 171 3.91 -13.67 -3.12
C LEU A 171 4.01 -12.55 -4.17
N VAL A 172 4.97 -11.63 -4.01
CA VAL A 172 5.15 -10.50 -4.93
C VAL A 172 5.61 -10.96 -6.31
N SER A 173 6.26 -12.12 -6.39
CA SER A 173 6.69 -12.73 -7.65
C SER A 173 5.57 -13.50 -8.37
N ASP A 174 4.42 -13.74 -7.72
CA ASP A 174 3.26 -14.43 -8.33
C ASP A 174 2.21 -13.42 -8.84
N SER A 175 2.33 -13.03 -10.11
CA SER A 175 1.42 -12.08 -10.75
C SER A 175 -0.05 -12.52 -10.76
N ARG A 176 -0.33 -13.83 -10.81
CA ARG A 176 -1.70 -14.36 -10.78
C ARG A 176 -2.32 -14.18 -9.39
N GLN A 177 -1.54 -14.46 -8.36
CA GLN A 177 -1.98 -14.26 -6.99
C GLN A 177 -2.19 -12.77 -6.70
N LEU A 178 -1.27 -11.90 -7.12
CA LEU A 178 -1.42 -10.46 -6.99
C LEU A 178 -2.68 -9.93 -7.69
N SER A 179 -2.97 -10.42 -8.91
CA SER A 179 -4.18 -10.03 -9.64
C SER A 179 -5.46 -10.41 -8.90
N LYS A 180 -5.54 -11.62 -8.33
CA LYS A 180 -6.68 -12.05 -7.51
C LYS A 180 -6.85 -11.17 -6.27
N MET A 181 -5.75 -10.92 -5.56
CA MET A 181 -5.76 -10.05 -4.37
C MET A 181 -6.16 -8.62 -4.72
N SER A 182 -5.69 -8.08 -5.84
CA SER A 182 -6.04 -6.75 -6.33
C SER A 182 -7.54 -6.63 -6.62
N GLN A 183 -8.13 -7.62 -7.29
CA GLN A 183 -9.56 -7.67 -7.56
C GLN A 183 -10.37 -7.76 -6.26
N ALA A 184 -9.95 -8.60 -5.32
CA ALA A 184 -10.60 -8.73 -4.02
C ALA A 184 -10.50 -7.43 -3.20
N ALA A 185 -9.34 -6.76 -3.20
CA ALA A 185 -9.16 -5.47 -2.55
C ALA A 185 -10.10 -4.42 -3.17
N ARG A 186 -10.13 -4.33 -4.50
CA ARG A 186 -10.99 -3.40 -5.24
C ARG A 186 -12.48 -3.61 -4.96
N ALA A 187 -12.93 -4.86 -4.92
CA ALA A 187 -14.32 -5.21 -4.65
C ALA A 187 -14.79 -4.81 -3.24
N ASN A 188 -13.86 -4.71 -2.29
CA ASN A 188 -14.12 -4.28 -0.91
C ASN A 188 -13.85 -2.79 -0.68
N GLY A 189 -13.27 -2.08 -1.66
CA GLY A 189 -12.94 -0.67 -1.57
C GLY A 189 -14.16 0.23 -1.84
N ILE A 190 -14.18 1.41 -1.22
CA ILE A 190 -15.19 2.44 -1.43
C ILE A 190 -14.53 3.63 -2.12
N ALA A 191 -14.83 3.84 -3.41
CA ALA A 191 -14.27 4.94 -4.20
C ALA A 191 -15.11 6.24 -4.13
N ASP A 192 -16.37 6.14 -3.73
CA ASP A 192 -17.36 7.22 -3.70
C ASP A 192 -17.67 7.74 -2.28
N GLY A 193 -16.72 7.58 -1.35
CA GLY A 193 -16.90 7.94 0.05
C GLY A 193 -17.27 9.41 0.30
N THR A 194 -16.73 10.31 -0.51
CA THR A 194 -17.05 11.76 -0.47
C THR A 194 -18.50 12.00 -0.84
N GLU A 195 -18.97 11.40 -1.94
CA GLU A 195 -20.37 11.54 -2.41
C GLU A 195 -21.37 10.97 -1.38
N ARG A 196 -21.09 9.78 -0.84
CA ARG A 196 -21.93 9.18 0.21
C ARG A 196 -22.04 10.08 1.44
N LEU A 197 -20.94 10.69 1.87
CA LEU A 197 -20.95 11.60 3.01
C LEU A 197 -21.78 12.85 2.73
N LEU A 198 -21.63 13.46 1.55
CA LEU A 198 -22.41 14.62 1.12
C LEU A 198 -23.91 14.30 1.07
N ASN A 199 -24.28 13.14 0.53
CA ASN A 199 -25.68 12.72 0.47
C ASN A 199 -26.28 12.51 1.87
N LEU A 200 -25.55 11.94 2.80
CA LEU A 200 -25.98 11.81 4.19
C LEU A 200 -26.17 13.18 4.86
N THR A 201 -25.23 14.10 4.67
CA THR A 201 -25.32 15.46 5.26
C THR A 201 -26.49 16.23 4.70
N ASN A 202 -26.72 16.20 3.37
CA ASN A 202 -27.85 16.86 2.74
C ASN A 202 -29.19 16.27 3.19
N GLY A 203 -29.26 14.96 3.38
CA GLY A 203 -30.45 14.30 3.91
C GLY A 203 -30.84 14.76 5.33
N VAL A 204 -29.84 15.00 6.18
CA VAL A 204 -30.07 15.52 7.55
C VAL A 204 -30.48 17.00 7.55
N LEU A 205 -29.89 17.81 6.64
CA LEU A 205 -30.22 19.24 6.54
C LEU A 205 -31.60 19.50 5.90
N SER A 206 -32.18 18.52 5.22
CA SER A 206 -33.48 18.62 4.53
C SER A 206 -34.62 17.98 5.33
N ALA A 207 -34.36 17.41 6.50
CA ALA A 207 -35.32 16.80 7.41
C ALA A 207 -35.67 17.76 8.54
#